data_a3c5d4861466d72e2644e1430d781fe3
#
_entry.id   a3c5d4861466d72e2644e1430d781fe3
#
_cell.length_a   1.000
_cell.length_b   1.000
_cell.length_c   1.000
_cell.angle_alpha   90.00
_cell.angle_beta   90.00
_cell.angle_gamma   90.00
#
_symmetry.space_group_name_H-M   'P 1'
#
loop_
_entity.id
_entity.type
_entity.pdbx_description
1 polymer ?
#
loop_
_entity_poly.entity_id
_entity_poly.type
_entity_poly.pdbx_seq_one_letter_code
_entity_poly.pdbx_strand_id
1 'polypeptide(L)'
;ALKRDCSALAERGDGTLLLKDNSGRGMPYLANGSAGIYYMLARGRQIFNEKYFCDLRAPLEMSLKPKMMASSSLLEGRAGIMAVADYVSRFKFAEMQTVYKMHLDQLWRDAVEWKSGALFVGRNGTRCSCDLGYGSASVILGLSMNEVAQKDCDLPLPGFVSLCENSH
;
A
#
# COMPACT_ATOMS: atom_id res chain seq x y z
N ALA A 1 4.26 17.93 7.95
CA ALA A 1 3.29 16.82 7.91
C ALA A 1 4.01 15.47 8.09
N LEU A 2 4.79 14.96 7.14
CA LEU A 2 5.36 13.60 7.18
C LEU A 2 6.20 13.29 8.44
N LYS A 3 7.03 14.22 8.93
CA LYS A 3 7.79 14.00 10.19
C LYS A 3 6.86 13.76 11.37
N ARG A 4 5.75 14.49 11.46
CA ARG A 4 4.75 14.29 12.50
C ARG A 4 4.08 12.92 12.37
N ASP A 5 3.76 12.53 11.14
CA ASP A 5 3.11 11.24 10.89
C ASP A 5 4.06 10.07 11.19
N CYS A 6 5.35 10.21 10.87
CA CYS A 6 6.38 9.24 11.28
C CYS A 6 6.53 9.16 12.82
N SER A 7 6.39 10.27 13.56
CA SER A 7 6.44 10.26 15.03
C SER A 7 5.21 9.60 15.68
N ALA A 8 4.14 9.41 14.93
CA ALA A 8 2.95 8.70 15.38
C ALA A 8 3.01 7.17 15.13
N LEU A 9 4.07 6.70 14.47
CA LEU A 9 4.32 5.27 14.33
C LEU A 9 4.65 4.66 15.70
N ALA A 10 4.00 3.55 16.00
CA ALA A 10 4.24 2.80 17.21
C ALA A 10 4.90 1.46 16.89
N GLU A 11 6.00 1.20 17.55
CA GLU A 11 6.68 -0.09 17.47
C GLU A 11 5.89 -1.14 18.24
N ARG A 12 5.78 -2.31 17.65
CA ARG A 12 5.20 -3.50 18.27
C ARG A 12 6.32 -4.45 18.71
N GLY A 13 6.01 -5.34 19.65
CA GLY A 13 6.97 -6.33 20.13
C GLY A 13 7.52 -7.29 19.08
N ASP A 14 6.92 -7.32 17.89
CA ASP A 14 7.38 -8.09 16.72
C ASP A 14 8.32 -7.28 15.80
N GLY A 15 8.69 -6.06 16.17
CA GLY A 15 9.56 -5.16 15.40
C GLY A 15 8.86 -4.43 14.25
N THR A 16 7.53 -4.55 14.11
CA THR A 16 6.77 -3.78 13.10
C THR A 16 6.47 -2.37 13.59
N LEU A 17 6.44 -1.41 12.65
CA LEU A 17 5.99 -0.04 12.90
C LEU A 17 4.60 0.16 12.29
N LEU A 18 3.61 0.44 13.13
CA LEU A 18 2.25 0.67 12.70
C LEU A 18 1.73 2.04 13.15
N LEU A 19 1.06 2.73 12.22
CA LEU A 19 0.29 3.92 12.57
C LEU A 19 -0.95 3.49 13.35
N LYS A 20 -1.20 4.08 14.51
CA LYS A 20 -2.39 3.80 15.32
C LYS A 20 -3.56 4.66 14.87
N ASP A 21 -4.73 4.03 14.74
CA ASP A 21 -6.00 4.74 14.58
C ASP A 21 -6.46 5.37 15.92
N ASN A 22 -7.57 6.09 15.89
CA ASN A 22 -8.16 6.72 17.08
C ASN A 22 -8.58 5.72 18.18
N SER A 23 -8.67 4.43 17.83
CA SER A 23 -8.98 3.34 18.77
C SER A 23 -7.71 2.63 19.26
N GLY A 24 -6.53 3.10 18.90
CA GLY A 24 -5.23 2.51 19.27
C GLY A 24 -4.85 1.27 18.44
N ARG A 25 -5.61 0.91 17.40
CA ARG A 25 -5.30 -0.25 16.55
C ARG A 25 -4.24 0.12 15.53
N GLY A 26 -3.27 -0.76 15.33
CA GLY A 26 -2.24 -0.58 14.31
C GLY A 26 -2.80 -0.81 12.90
N MET A 27 -2.59 0.15 12.03
CA MET A 27 -3.08 0.16 10.64
C MET A 27 -1.93 0.01 9.65
N PRO A 28 -1.91 -1.07 8.83
CA PRO A 28 -0.87 -1.26 7.80
C PRO A 28 -1.19 -0.61 6.46
N TYR A 29 -2.35 0.00 6.29
CA TYR A 29 -2.96 0.35 5.01
C TYR A 29 -2.33 1.57 4.32
N LEU A 30 -2.71 1.79 3.03
CA LEU A 30 -2.22 2.90 2.23
C LEU A 30 -2.77 4.26 2.70
N ALA A 31 -4.07 4.37 2.93
CA ALA A 31 -4.67 5.67 3.27
C ALA A 31 -4.36 6.11 4.70
N ASN A 32 -4.51 5.22 5.67
CA ASN A 32 -4.42 5.54 7.10
C ASN A 32 -3.47 4.58 7.82
N GLY A 33 -2.27 4.34 7.26
CA GLY A 33 -1.39 3.34 7.85
C GLY A 33 0.06 3.41 7.40
N SER A 34 0.81 2.42 7.83
CA SER A 34 2.26 2.33 7.62
C SER A 34 2.64 2.26 6.15
N ALA A 35 1.81 1.63 5.30
CA ALA A 35 2.07 1.55 3.85
C ALA A 35 2.10 2.93 3.21
N GLY A 36 1.17 3.82 3.58
CA GLY A 36 1.17 5.21 3.09
C GLY A 36 2.39 6.00 3.51
N ILE A 37 2.80 5.86 4.78
CA ILE A 37 4.03 6.50 5.28
C ILE A 37 5.25 5.95 4.53
N TYR A 38 5.33 4.63 4.34
CA TYR A 38 6.44 4.01 3.63
C TYR A 38 6.51 4.48 2.17
N TYR A 39 5.36 4.55 1.48
CA TYR A 39 5.28 5.10 0.13
C TYR A 39 5.81 6.53 0.05
N MET A 40 5.35 7.41 0.95
CA MET A 40 5.78 8.81 0.98
C MET A 40 7.27 8.96 1.31
N LEU A 41 7.81 8.14 2.19
CA LEU A 41 9.25 8.13 2.50
C LEU A 41 10.06 7.64 1.30
N ALA A 42 9.62 6.58 0.62
CA ALA A 42 10.30 6.03 -0.56
C ALA A 42 10.30 7.05 -1.71
N ARG A 43 9.17 7.73 -1.94
CA ARG A 43 9.04 8.79 -2.95
C ARG A 43 9.89 10.02 -2.61
N GLY A 44 9.89 10.42 -1.36
CA GLY A 44 10.61 11.60 -0.86
C GLY A 44 12.08 11.35 -0.53
N ARG A 45 12.64 10.16 -0.81
CA ARG A 45 14.00 9.79 -0.40
C ARG A 45 15.09 10.75 -0.88
N GLN A 46 14.88 11.43 -2.01
CA GLN A 46 15.82 12.44 -2.54
C GLN A 46 15.73 13.78 -1.77
N ILE A 47 14.62 14.01 -1.08
CA ILE A 47 14.33 15.23 -0.32
C ILE A 47 14.62 15.05 1.16
N PHE A 48 14.40 13.84 1.67
CA PHE A 48 14.62 13.50 3.08
C PHE A 48 16.04 12.95 3.28
N ASN A 49 16.56 13.13 4.51
CA ASN A 49 17.83 12.53 4.89
C ASN A 49 17.74 10.99 4.71
N GLU A 50 18.64 10.45 3.88
CA GLU A 50 18.70 9.03 3.54
C GLU A 50 18.81 8.13 4.80
N LYS A 51 19.56 8.58 5.81
CA LYS A 51 19.68 7.89 7.10
C LYS A 51 18.32 7.69 7.76
N TYR A 52 17.48 8.72 7.79
CA TYR A 52 16.15 8.65 8.40
C TYR A 52 15.24 7.64 7.68
N PHE A 53 15.33 7.57 6.35
CA PHE A 53 14.63 6.56 5.56
C PHE A 53 15.15 5.15 5.88
N CYS A 54 16.48 4.98 5.93
CA CYS A 54 17.10 3.69 6.22
C CYS A 54 16.72 3.14 7.61
N ASP A 55 16.65 3.99 8.62
CA ASP A 55 16.31 3.61 9.99
C ASP A 55 14.86 3.10 10.12
N LEU A 56 13.92 3.68 9.35
CA LEU A 56 12.51 3.31 9.38
C LEU A 56 12.15 2.19 8.39
N ARG A 57 12.99 1.93 7.40
CA ARG A 57 12.68 1.04 6.28
C ARG A 57 12.34 -0.37 6.73
N ALA A 58 13.24 -1.04 7.40
CA ALA A 58 13.07 -2.45 7.74
C ALA A 58 11.82 -2.72 8.60
N PRO A 59 11.54 -1.95 9.67
CA PRO A 59 10.30 -2.10 10.42
C PRO A 59 9.02 -1.81 9.61
N LEU A 60 9.07 -0.85 8.67
CA LEU A 60 7.94 -0.57 7.78
C LEU A 60 7.73 -1.69 6.75
N GLU A 61 8.80 -2.25 6.19
CA GLU A 61 8.73 -3.43 5.31
C GLU A 61 8.10 -4.63 6.03
N MET A 62 8.48 -4.85 7.29
CA MET A 62 7.88 -5.90 8.11
C MET A 62 6.37 -5.67 8.32
N SER A 63 5.93 -4.42 8.45
CA SER A 63 4.51 -4.10 8.63
C SER A 63 3.64 -4.37 7.38
N LEU A 64 4.24 -4.56 6.20
CA LEU A 64 3.54 -4.93 4.98
C LEU A 64 3.37 -6.45 4.79
N LYS A 65 4.02 -7.28 5.60
CA LYS A 65 4.02 -8.76 5.48
C LYS A 65 2.78 -9.49 6.03
N PRO A 66 1.89 -8.92 6.87
CA PRO A 66 0.76 -9.67 7.41
C PRO A 66 -0.14 -10.23 6.31
N LYS A 67 -0.41 -11.54 6.38
CA LYS A 67 -1.23 -12.25 5.38
C LYS A 67 -2.72 -11.97 5.51
N MET A 68 -3.20 -11.70 6.71
CA MET A 68 -4.62 -11.45 6.98
C MET A 68 -4.94 -9.96 6.86
N MET A 69 -5.88 -9.63 6.01
CA MET A 69 -6.38 -8.29 5.76
C MET A 69 -7.89 -8.28 5.83
N ALA A 70 -8.45 -7.22 6.38
CA ALA A 70 -9.90 -7.07 6.51
C ALA A 70 -10.61 -6.70 5.20
N SER A 71 -9.87 -6.29 4.18
CA SER A 71 -10.39 -5.82 2.90
C SER A 71 -9.40 -6.07 1.77
N SER A 72 -9.92 -6.22 0.56
CA SER A 72 -9.12 -6.30 -0.66
C SER A 72 -8.84 -4.93 -1.29
N SER A 73 -9.45 -3.86 -0.80
CA SER A 73 -9.45 -2.52 -1.42
C SER A 73 -8.07 -1.85 -1.53
N LEU A 74 -8.00 -0.78 -2.35
CA LEU A 74 -6.80 -0.01 -2.54
C LEU A 74 -6.43 0.82 -1.29
N LEU A 75 -7.38 1.54 -0.71
CA LEU A 75 -7.08 2.50 0.36
C LEU A 75 -6.87 1.85 1.72
N GLU A 76 -7.75 0.91 2.08
CA GLU A 76 -7.75 0.27 3.39
C GLU A 76 -7.69 -1.26 3.26
N GLY A 77 -6.88 -1.77 2.33
CA GLY A 77 -6.81 -3.20 2.07
C GLY A 77 -5.55 -3.66 1.35
N ARG A 78 -5.64 -4.89 0.88
CA ARG A 78 -4.56 -5.65 0.28
C ARG A 78 -3.99 -5.01 -0.99
N ALA A 79 -4.87 -4.50 -1.88
CA ALA A 79 -4.43 -3.89 -3.13
C ALA A 79 -3.54 -2.67 -2.91
N GLY A 80 -3.78 -1.89 -1.85
CA GLY A 80 -2.92 -0.76 -1.48
C GLY A 80 -1.53 -1.18 -1.02
N ILE A 81 -1.45 -2.25 -0.23
CA ILE A 81 -0.15 -2.80 0.18
C ILE A 81 0.62 -3.34 -1.02
N MET A 82 -0.07 -4.04 -1.93
CA MET A 82 0.53 -4.51 -3.18
C MET A 82 1.08 -3.37 -4.02
N ALA A 83 0.31 -2.28 -4.20
CA ALA A 83 0.75 -1.12 -4.95
C ALA A 83 2.01 -0.48 -4.36
N VAL A 84 2.10 -0.36 -3.03
CA VAL A 84 3.30 0.15 -2.34
C VAL A 84 4.47 -0.82 -2.48
N ALA A 85 4.25 -2.12 -2.28
CA ALA A 85 5.30 -3.13 -2.38
C ALA A 85 5.90 -3.17 -3.80
N ASP A 86 5.07 -3.10 -4.85
CA ASP A 86 5.53 -3.02 -6.23
C ASP A 86 6.33 -1.73 -6.47
N TYR A 87 5.77 -0.57 -6.10
CA TYR A 87 6.46 0.71 -6.26
C TYR A 87 7.85 0.70 -5.63
N VAL A 88 7.95 0.22 -4.38
CA VAL A 88 9.20 0.21 -3.63
C VAL A 88 10.17 -0.83 -4.18
N SER A 89 9.70 -1.97 -4.70
CA SER A 89 10.55 -3.01 -5.29
C SER A 89 11.41 -2.49 -6.46
N ARG A 90 10.95 -1.47 -7.17
CA ARG A 90 11.68 -0.82 -8.29
C ARG A 90 12.97 -0.14 -7.85
N PHE A 91 13.09 0.17 -6.58
CA PHE A 91 14.32 0.74 -6.00
C PHE A 91 15.31 -0.32 -5.53
N LYS A 92 15.28 -1.53 -6.11
CA LYS A 92 16.15 -2.68 -5.81
C LYS A 92 15.89 -3.32 -4.42
N PHE A 93 14.72 -3.12 -3.85
CA PHE A 93 14.30 -3.82 -2.63
C PHE A 93 13.62 -5.15 -3.00
N ALA A 94 14.42 -6.15 -3.33
CA ALA A 94 13.94 -7.45 -3.86
C ALA A 94 12.93 -8.15 -2.95
N GLU A 95 13.01 -7.93 -1.63
CA GLU A 95 12.08 -8.49 -0.66
C GLU A 95 10.65 -7.99 -0.87
N MET A 96 10.49 -6.75 -1.33
CA MET A 96 9.17 -6.18 -1.60
C MET A 96 8.47 -6.84 -2.79
N GLN A 97 9.21 -7.37 -3.75
CA GLN A 97 8.63 -8.18 -4.83
C GLN A 97 8.03 -9.50 -4.29
N THR A 98 8.64 -10.09 -3.28
CA THR A 98 8.09 -11.28 -2.61
C THR A 98 6.82 -10.94 -1.82
N VAL A 99 6.81 -9.80 -1.14
CA VAL A 99 5.61 -9.27 -0.44
C VAL A 99 4.48 -9.03 -1.43
N TYR A 100 4.77 -8.39 -2.57
CA TYR A 100 3.79 -8.19 -3.64
C TYR A 100 3.16 -9.51 -4.11
N LYS A 101 3.99 -10.50 -4.47
CA LYS A 101 3.51 -11.80 -4.95
C LYS A 101 2.65 -12.52 -3.90
N MET A 102 3.08 -12.51 -2.65
CA MET A 102 2.33 -13.11 -1.54
C MET A 102 0.93 -12.48 -1.39
N HIS A 103 0.83 -11.16 -1.50
CA HIS A 103 -0.46 -10.47 -1.42
C HIS A 103 -1.30 -10.69 -2.68
N LEU A 104 -0.69 -10.79 -3.86
CA LEU A 104 -1.38 -11.10 -5.11
C LEU A 104 -2.02 -12.48 -5.05
N ASP A 105 -1.27 -13.49 -4.62
CA ASP A 105 -1.79 -14.86 -4.45
C ASP A 105 -2.96 -14.91 -3.47
N GLN A 106 -2.86 -14.16 -2.37
CA GLN A 106 -3.95 -14.11 -1.40
C GLN A 106 -5.15 -13.31 -1.93
N LEU A 107 -4.93 -12.25 -2.71
CA LEU A 107 -6.00 -11.48 -3.33
C LEU A 107 -6.86 -12.38 -4.25
N TRP A 108 -6.22 -13.23 -5.04
CA TRP A 108 -6.93 -14.16 -5.91
C TRP A 108 -7.68 -15.27 -5.14
N ARG A 109 -7.19 -15.67 -3.99
CA ARG A 109 -7.92 -16.60 -3.09
C ARG A 109 -9.16 -15.97 -2.46
N ASP A 110 -9.10 -14.65 -2.22
CA ASP A 110 -10.22 -13.88 -1.64
C ASP A 110 -11.22 -13.44 -2.72
N ALA A 111 -10.93 -13.70 -4.01
CA ALA A 111 -11.80 -13.35 -5.14
C ALA A 111 -13.02 -14.27 -5.19
N VAL A 112 -14.17 -13.68 -5.48
CA VAL A 112 -15.44 -14.40 -5.72
C VAL A 112 -15.68 -14.49 -7.22
N GLU A 113 -15.80 -15.69 -7.73
CA GLU A 113 -16.15 -15.90 -9.15
C GLU A 113 -17.56 -15.37 -9.43
N TRP A 114 -17.69 -14.57 -10.50
CA TRP A 114 -18.97 -14.02 -10.93
C TRP A 114 -19.05 -13.98 -12.44
N LYS A 115 -19.94 -14.78 -13.03
CA LYS A 115 -20.07 -14.92 -14.48
C LYS A 115 -18.71 -15.25 -15.14
N SER A 116 -18.21 -14.36 -15.99
CA SER A 116 -16.91 -14.50 -16.68
C SER A 116 -15.79 -13.68 -16.00
N GLY A 117 -15.96 -13.26 -14.76
CA GLY A 117 -14.98 -12.41 -14.07
C GLY A 117 -14.88 -12.71 -12.58
N ALA A 118 -14.23 -11.80 -11.86
CA ALA A 118 -14.05 -11.88 -10.44
C ALA A 118 -14.54 -10.61 -9.74
N LEU A 119 -15.15 -10.79 -8.58
CA LEU A 119 -15.50 -9.72 -7.66
C LEU A 119 -14.69 -9.85 -6.38
N PHE A 120 -14.41 -8.74 -5.75
CA PHE A 120 -13.71 -8.70 -4.48
C PHE A 120 -14.60 -8.21 -3.39
N VAL A 121 -14.48 -8.86 -2.24
CA VAL A 121 -15.27 -8.52 -1.07
C VAL A 121 -14.80 -7.19 -0.52
N GLY A 122 -15.74 -6.29 -0.33
CA GLY A 122 -15.50 -4.95 0.17
C GLY A 122 -15.26 -4.90 1.67
N ARG A 123 -15.51 -3.73 2.26
CA ARG A 123 -15.30 -3.48 3.69
C ARG A 123 -16.01 -4.51 4.56
N ASN A 124 -15.31 -5.00 5.56
CA ASN A 124 -15.79 -5.98 6.54
C ASN A 124 -16.14 -7.38 5.99
N GLY A 125 -15.76 -7.68 4.75
CA GLY A 125 -15.98 -9.02 4.19
C GLY A 125 -17.46 -9.41 3.97
N THR A 126 -18.38 -8.44 3.96
CA THR A 126 -19.82 -8.73 4.01
C THR A 126 -20.52 -8.72 2.66
N ARG A 127 -19.98 -8.00 1.68
CA ARG A 127 -20.59 -7.92 0.35
C ARG A 127 -19.57 -7.50 -0.72
N CYS A 128 -19.79 -7.93 -1.95
CA CYS A 128 -19.08 -7.41 -3.11
C CYS A 128 -19.73 -6.09 -3.56
N SER A 129 -18.90 -5.12 -3.90
CA SER A 129 -19.32 -3.84 -4.49
C SER A 129 -18.36 -3.46 -5.63
N CYS A 130 -18.80 -2.54 -6.48
CA CYS A 130 -17.99 -2.05 -7.60
C CYS A 130 -17.45 -0.64 -7.37
N ASP A 131 -17.56 -0.10 -6.15
CA ASP A 131 -17.11 1.26 -5.84
C ASP A 131 -15.59 1.39 -5.76
N LEU A 132 -15.09 2.62 -5.92
CA LEU A 132 -13.66 2.95 -5.87
C LEU A 132 -13.09 2.99 -4.44
N GLY A 133 -13.93 3.10 -3.41
CA GLY A 133 -13.46 3.16 -2.03
C GLY A 133 -13.04 1.79 -1.51
N TYR A 134 -13.95 0.83 -1.57
CA TYR A 134 -13.78 -0.49 -0.95
C TYR A 134 -14.09 -1.66 -1.88
N GLY A 135 -14.60 -1.39 -3.10
CA GLY A 135 -15.09 -2.41 -4.02
C GLY A 135 -14.07 -2.87 -5.04
N SER A 136 -14.55 -3.69 -5.97
CA SER A 136 -13.73 -4.32 -7.02
C SER A 136 -13.03 -3.30 -7.93
N ALA A 137 -13.63 -2.12 -8.18
CA ALA A 137 -12.98 -1.09 -8.97
C ALA A 137 -11.69 -0.58 -8.30
N SER A 138 -11.65 -0.48 -6.96
CA SER A 138 -10.43 -0.09 -6.24
C SER A 138 -9.33 -1.14 -6.34
N VAL A 139 -9.71 -2.42 -6.37
CA VAL A 139 -8.76 -3.54 -6.56
C VAL A 139 -8.20 -3.52 -7.98
N ILE A 140 -9.06 -3.36 -9.00
CA ILE A 140 -8.65 -3.27 -10.41
C ILE A 140 -7.70 -2.08 -10.60
N LEU A 141 -8.01 -0.94 -10.01
CA LEU A 141 -7.12 0.23 -10.03
C LEU A 141 -5.75 -0.11 -9.43
N GLY A 142 -5.71 -0.76 -8.26
CA GLY A 142 -4.46 -1.20 -7.63
C GLY A 142 -3.65 -2.18 -8.49
N LEU A 143 -4.31 -3.09 -9.19
CA LEU A 143 -3.65 -4.03 -10.12
C LEU A 143 -3.13 -3.31 -11.37
N SER A 144 -3.91 -2.39 -11.95
CA SER A 144 -3.51 -1.64 -13.17
C SER A 144 -2.36 -0.67 -12.93
N MET A 145 -2.13 -0.23 -11.70
CA MET A 145 -0.99 0.61 -11.34
C MET A 145 0.34 -0.05 -11.70
N ASN A 146 0.43 -1.38 -11.66
CA ASN A 146 1.63 -2.11 -12.03
C ASN A 146 1.92 -2.04 -13.54
N GLU A 147 0.90 -2.02 -14.38
CA GLU A 147 1.05 -1.97 -15.83
C GLU A 147 1.38 -0.54 -16.33
N VAL A 148 0.73 0.46 -15.75
CA VAL A 148 0.91 1.87 -16.12
C VAL A 148 2.23 2.42 -15.60
N ALA A 149 2.63 2.04 -14.41
CA ALA A 149 3.87 2.52 -13.78
C ALA A 149 5.16 1.92 -14.39
N GLN A 150 5.08 1.07 -15.40
CA GLN A 150 6.25 0.75 -16.24
C GLN A 150 6.66 1.92 -17.14
N LYS A 151 5.79 2.90 -17.35
CA LYS A 151 6.04 4.05 -18.22
C LYS A 151 6.35 5.36 -17.48
N ASP A 152 5.78 5.58 -16.28
CA ASP A 152 5.96 6.80 -15.50
C ASP A 152 6.01 6.52 -14.00
N CYS A 153 6.87 7.25 -13.29
CA CYS A 153 7.28 6.96 -11.91
C CYS A 153 6.24 7.16 -10.81
N ASP A 154 4.98 7.44 -11.09
CA ASP A 154 4.00 7.81 -10.08
C ASP A 154 2.81 6.84 -10.01
N LEU A 155 2.39 6.50 -8.77
CA LEU A 155 1.10 5.87 -8.55
C LEU A 155 -0.01 6.84 -8.97
N PRO A 156 -0.90 6.50 -9.92
CA PRO A 156 -2.00 7.35 -10.34
C PRO A 156 -3.11 7.33 -9.28
N LEU A 157 -2.83 7.85 -8.08
CA LEU A 157 -3.83 8.00 -7.05
C LEU A 157 -4.70 9.21 -7.37
N PRO A 158 -6.03 9.11 -7.29
CA PRO A 158 -6.92 10.25 -7.44
C PRO A 158 -6.52 11.37 -6.48
N GLY A 159 -6.23 12.56 -7.00
CA GLY A 159 -5.82 13.73 -6.23
C GLY A 159 -4.29 13.92 -6.07
N PHE A 160 -3.47 13.00 -6.56
CA PHE A 160 -2.03 13.22 -6.68
C PHE A 160 -1.70 13.67 -8.10
N VAL A 161 -1.60 14.98 -8.28
CA VAL A 161 -1.08 15.56 -9.52
C VAL A 161 0.43 15.25 -9.57
N SER A 162 0.91 14.75 -10.69
CA SER A 162 2.34 14.56 -10.95
C SER A 162 3.09 15.88 -10.71
N LEU A 163 4.00 15.88 -9.75
CA LEU A 163 4.90 17.01 -9.51
C LEU A 163 6.12 16.99 -10.45
N CYS A 164 6.12 16.09 -11.45
CA CYS A 164 7.26 15.86 -12.35
C CYS A 164 7.23 16.67 -13.65
N GLU A 165 6.25 17.55 -13.88
CA GLU A 165 6.14 18.29 -15.15
C GLU A 165 6.89 19.62 -15.21
N ASN A 166 7.86 19.90 -14.35
CA ASN A 166 8.68 21.12 -14.52
C ASN A 166 10.14 20.89 -14.15
N SER A 167 10.88 20.23 -15.03
CA SER A 167 12.35 20.37 -15.11
C SER A 167 12.78 20.24 -16.56
N HIS A 168 12.62 21.33 -17.29
CA HIS A 168 13.36 21.66 -18.49
C HIS A 168 14.31 22.80 -18.19
#